data_8584a093343814e16af0c36979beaf3d
#
_entry.id   8584a093343814e16af0c36979beaf3d
#
_cell.length_a   1.000
_cell.length_b   1.000
_cell.length_c   1.000
_cell.angle_alpha   90.00
_cell.angle_beta   90.00
_cell.angle_gamma   90.00
#
_symmetry.space_group_name_H-M   'P 1'
#
loop_
_entity.id
_entity.type
_entity.pdbx_description
1 polymer ?
#
loop_
_entity_poly.entity_id
_entity_poly.type
_entity_poly.pdbx_seq_one_letter_code
_entity_poly.pdbx_strand_id
1 'polypeptide(L)'
;MRHGKKHRKLNRTSSHRKALFKNMATSLLKHEIIRTTLPKAKELRKIAEPLITLGRESSVHNQRLAFSRLRDREIVTKLFGEIGPRYSKRNGGYTRILKCGFRKGDNAPMAYIELVDRPIEVKAEEVKAEEAKPKEVKDVAAKVAKPKPAEKKEGKKAEKKV
;
A
#
# COMPACT_ATOMS: atom_id res chain seq x y z
N MET A 1 31.17 -19.30 10.91
CA MET A 1 30.16 -19.59 9.86
C MET A 1 28.77 -19.60 10.46
N ARG A 2 27.70 -19.17 9.70
CA ARG A 2 26.32 -19.04 10.20
C ARG A 2 25.39 -20.12 9.59
N HIS A 3 25.81 -21.36 9.60
CA HIS A 3 25.01 -22.46 9.06
C HIS A 3 23.69 -22.64 9.84
N GLY A 4 22.59 -22.90 9.17
CA GLY A 4 21.26 -23.10 9.77
C GLY A 4 20.61 -21.84 10.37
N LYS A 5 21.25 -20.67 10.38
CA LYS A 5 20.74 -19.42 11.00
C LYS A 5 20.11 -18.51 9.94
N LYS A 6 18.90 -18.83 9.49
CA LYS A 6 18.19 -18.12 8.42
C LYS A 6 17.66 -16.72 8.81
N HIS A 7 17.52 -16.40 10.11
CA HIS A 7 16.87 -15.18 10.58
C HIS A 7 17.84 -14.17 11.17
N ARG A 8 17.49 -12.87 11.06
CA ARG A 8 18.23 -11.78 11.74
C ARG A 8 17.97 -11.84 13.25
N LYS A 9 19.02 -11.70 14.06
CA LYS A 9 18.90 -11.67 15.52
C LYS A 9 18.23 -10.39 16.02
N LEU A 10 18.41 -9.23 15.32
CA LEU A 10 17.89 -7.89 15.69
C LEU A 10 18.33 -7.46 17.10
N ASN A 11 19.52 -7.87 17.56
CA ASN A 11 20.05 -7.62 18.89
C ASN A 11 19.06 -7.99 20.02
N ARG A 12 18.33 -9.13 19.84
CA ARG A 12 17.32 -9.60 20.80
C ARG A 12 17.54 -11.05 21.19
N THR A 13 17.16 -11.40 22.42
CA THR A 13 17.08 -12.80 22.85
C THR A 13 16.02 -13.56 22.03
N SER A 14 16.05 -14.86 22.03
CA SER A 14 15.12 -15.68 21.24
C SER A 14 13.65 -15.46 21.64
N SER A 15 13.37 -15.40 22.94
CA SER A 15 12.02 -15.14 23.47
C SER A 15 11.52 -13.73 23.12
N HIS A 16 12.35 -12.71 23.33
CA HIS A 16 12.00 -11.31 22.96
C HIS A 16 11.77 -11.16 21.46
N ARG A 17 12.55 -11.83 20.62
CA ARG A 17 12.38 -11.81 19.17
C ARG A 17 11.07 -12.50 18.74
N LYS A 18 10.72 -13.65 19.35
CA LYS A 18 9.43 -14.32 19.12
C LYS A 18 8.26 -13.42 19.50
N ALA A 19 8.31 -12.77 20.67
CA ALA A 19 7.28 -11.84 21.12
C ALA A 19 7.16 -10.62 20.19
N LEU A 20 8.29 -10.04 19.75
CA LEU A 20 8.29 -8.93 18.80
C LEU A 20 7.53 -9.29 17.51
N PHE A 21 7.88 -10.42 16.90
CA PHE A 21 7.27 -10.80 15.62
C PHE A 21 5.82 -11.26 15.79
N LYS A 22 5.46 -11.87 16.91
CA LYS A 22 4.08 -12.15 17.26
C LYS A 22 3.25 -10.86 17.26
N ASN A 23 3.67 -9.87 18.03
CA ASN A 23 2.96 -8.59 18.13
C ASN A 23 2.91 -7.84 16.78
N MET A 24 4.00 -7.86 16.03
CA MET A 24 4.02 -7.23 14.70
C MET A 24 3.11 -7.96 13.69
N ALA A 25 3.04 -9.29 13.73
CA ALA A 25 2.14 -10.06 12.87
C ALA A 25 0.67 -9.79 13.23
N THR A 26 0.34 -9.77 14.52
CA THR A 26 -0.99 -9.38 15.01
C THR A 26 -1.37 -7.98 14.53
N SER A 27 -0.47 -6.99 14.69
CA SER A 27 -0.70 -5.61 14.21
C SER A 27 -0.86 -5.54 12.69
N LEU A 28 -0.05 -6.29 11.93
CA LEU A 28 -0.17 -6.32 10.46
C LEU A 28 -1.51 -6.91 10.01
N LEU A 29 -1.96 -8.00 10.61
CA LEU A 29 -3.25 -8.61 10.28
C LEU A 29 -4.43 -7.71 10.71
N LYS A 30 -4.29 -6.97 11.81
CA LYS A 30 -5.31 -6.04 12.31
C LYS A 30 -5.48 -4.83 11.41
N HIS A 31 -4.40 -4.14 11.10
CA HIS A 31 -4.38 -2.85 10.41
C HIS A 31 -4.08 -2.96 8.90
N GLU A 32 -3.69 -4.13 8.42
CA GLU A 32 -3.32 -4.45 7.04
C GLU A 32 -2.12 -3.63 6.48
N ILE A 33 -1.71 -2.57 7.17
CA ILE A 33 -0.49 -1.79 6.92
C ILE A 33 0.14 -1.35 8.24
N ILE A 34 1.47 -1.50 8.35
CA ILE A 34 2.23 -0.98 9.49
C ILE A 34 3.54 -0.35 9.04
N ARG A 35 3.97 0.69 9.76
CA ARG A 35 5.27 1.34 9.56
C ARG A 35 6.29 0.78 10.53
N THR A 36 7.44 0.33 10.03
CA THR A 36 8.52 -0.23 10.85
C THR A 36 9.88 -0.04 10.19
N THR A 37 10.96 -0.49 10.85
CA THR A 37 12.29 -0.45 10.22
C THR A 37 12.40 -1.53 9.14
N LEU A 38 13.12 -1.23 8.05
CA LEU A 38 13.30 -2.12 6.91
C LEU A 38 13.79 -3.54 7.28
N PRO A 39 14.77 -3.73 8.21
CA PRO A 39 15.19 -5.08 8.63
C PRO A 39 14.06 -5.87 9.31
N LYS A 40 13.21 -5.21 10.13
CA LYS A 40 12.06 -5.85 10.79
C LYS A 40 11.00 -6.24 9.77
N ALA A 41 10.66 -5.35 8.81
CA ALA A 41 9.70 -5.63 7.75
C ALA A 41 10.13 -6.86 6.92
N LYS A 42 11.41 -6.95 6.53
CA LYS A 42 11.94 -8.10 5.78
C LYS A 42 11.85 -9.43 6.53
N GLU A 43 12.03 -9.43 7.85
CA GLU A 43 11.89 -10.65 8.65
C GLU A 43 10.42 -10.98 8.97
N LEU A 44 9.56 -9.95 9.14
CA LEU A 44 8.14 -10.14 9.40
C LEU A 44 7.43 -10.89 8.25
N ARG A 45 7.81 -10.63 7.00
CA ARG A 45 7.29 -11.35 5.82
C ARG A 45 7.34 -12.87 6.00
N LYS A 46 8.48 -13.40 6.47
CA LYS A 46 8.69 -14.84 6.66
C LYS A 46 7.76 -15.47 7.71
N ILE A 47 7.13 -14.65 8.54
CA ILE A 47 6.21 -15.08 9.59
C ILE A 47 4.76 -14.83 9.20
N ALA A 48 4.48 -13.67 8.61
CA ALA A 48 3.13 -13.28 8.20
C ALA A 48 2.62 -14.10 7.01
N GLU A 49 3.44 -14.34 5.98
CA GLU A 49 3.00 -15.09 4.80
C GLU A 49 2.57 -16.53 5.10
N PRO A 50 3.29 -17.34 5.92
CA PRO A 50 2.80 -18.65 6.32
C PRO A 50 1.51 -18.62 7.14
N LEU A 51 1.24 -17.54 7.90
CA LEU A 51 -0.04 -17.38 8.62
C LEU A 51 -1.20 -17.13 7.65
N ILE A 52 -0.99 -16.32 6.62
CA ILE A 52 -1.99 -16.07 5.58
C ILE A 52 -2.26 -17.36 4.78
N THR A 53 -1.20 -18.13 4.46
CA THR A 53 -1.35 -19.43 3.79
C THR A 53 -2.23 -20.38 4.62
N LEU A 54 -2.02 -20.45 5.96
CA LEU A 54 -2.88 -21.24 6.84
C LEU A 54 -4.34 -20.73 6.82
N GLY A 55 -4.54 -19.43 6.70
CA GLY A 55 -5.86 -18.78 6.65
C GLY A 55 -6.68 -19.14 5.42
N ARG A 56 -6.05 -19.58 4.33
CA ARG A 56 -6.73 -19.98 3.08
C ARG A 56 -7.61 -21.23 3.26
N GLU A 57 -7.22 -22.12 4.14
CA GLU A 57 -7.93 -23.38 4.42
C GLU A 57 -8.51 -23.32 5.84
N SER A 58 -9.82 -23.15 5.94
CA SER A 58 -10.51 -23.04 7.22
C SER A 58 -10.72 -24.42 7.86
N SER A 59 -9.65 -25.01 8.43
CA SER A 59 -9.74 -26.20 9.25
C SER A 59 -9.51 -25.86 10.72
N VAL A 60 -10.11 -26.65 11.62
CA VAL A 60 -9.93 -26.50 13.07
C VAL A 60 -8.43 -26.64 13.45
N HIS A 61 -7.72 -27.53 12.75
CA HIS A 61 -6.28 -27.69 12.95
C HIS A 61 -5.51 -26.41 12.63
N ASN A 62 -5.78 -25.80 11.46
CA ASN A 62 -5.12 -24.56 11.03
C ASN A 62 -5.47 -23.40 11.97
N GLN A 63 -6.71 -23.31 12.45
CA GLN A 63 -7.12 -22.30 13.42
C GLN A 63 -6.37 -22.44 14.74
N ARG A 64 -6.25 -23.66 15.30
CA ARG A 64 -5.46 -23.95 16.51
C ARG A 64 -3.98 -23.59 16.30
N LEU A 65 -3.41 -23.91 15.14
CA LEU A 65 -2.03 -23.60 14.81
C LEU A 65 -1.81 -22.09 14.69
N ALA A 66 -2.69 -21.37 14.01
CA ALA A 66 -2.65 -19.90 13.92
C ALA A 66 -2.79 -19.26 15.31
N PHE A 67 -3.72 -19.74 16.13
CA PHE A 67 -3.89 -19.27 17.50
C PHE A 67 -2.66 -19.53 18.36
N SER A 68 -2.01 -20.68 18.26
CA SER A 68 -0.78 -20.98 19.01
C SER A 68 0.35 -19.99 18.71
N ARG A 69 0.38 -19.43 17.48
CA ARG A 69 1.38 -18.47 17.02
C ARG A 69 1.01 -17.03 17.38
N LEU A 70 -0.27 -16.63 17.25
CA LEU A 70 -0.74 -15.26 17.44
C LEU A 70 -1.22 -14.99 18.87
N ARG A 71 -1.88 -15.97 19.52
CA ARG A 71 -2.49 -15.86 20.86
C ARG A 71 -3.52 -14.72 20.98
N ASP A 72 -4.22 -14.44 19.88
CA ASP A 72 -5.26 -13.43 19.78
C ASP A 72 -6.43 -14.03 18.98
N ARG A 73 -7.62 -14.12 19.61
CA ARG A 73 -8.80 -14.75 19.00
C ARG A 73 -9.41 -13.89 17.90
N GLU A 74 -9.50 -12.60 18.14
CA GLU A 74 -10.11 -11.66 17.17
C GLU A 74 -9.34 -11.67 15.84
N ILE A 75 -8.00 -11.62 15.93
CA ILE A 75 -7.16 -11.64 14.74
C ILE A 75 -7.19 -12.98 14.02
N VAL A 76 -7.32 -14.09 14.75
CA VAL A 76 -7.51 -15.42 14.12
C VAL A 76 -8.86 -15.47 13.41
N THR A 77 -9.93 -14.95 14.00
CA THR A 77 -11.24 -14.86 13.33
C THR A 77 -11.15 -14.02 12.06
N LYS A 78 -10.52 -12.83 12.11
CA LYS A 78 -10.28 -11.99 10.94
C LYS A 78 -9.43 -12.69 9.87
N LEU A 79 -8.40 -13.43 10.29
CA LEU A 79 -7.53 -14.16 9.38
C LEU A 79 -8.29 -15.21 8.55
N PHE A 80 -9.16 -16.01 9.17
CA PHE A 80 -9.91 -17.06 8.48
C PHE A 80 -11.21 -16.56 7.83
N GLY A 81 -11.86 -15.51 8.38
CA GLY A 81 -13.09 -14.96 7.86
C GLY A 81 -12.91 -14.00 6.68
N GLU A 82 -11.90 -13.14 6.74
CA GLU A 82 -11.73 -12.05 5.77
C GLU A 82 -10.47 -12.21 4.92
N ILE A 83 -9.31 -12.35 5.57
CA ILE A 83 -8.01 -12.33 4.89
C ILE A 83 -7.80 -13.61 4.08
N GLY A 84 -8.05 -14.78 4.65
CA GLY A 84 -7.85 -16.08 3.99
C GLY A 84 -8.62 -16.20 2.66
N PRO A 85 -9.94 -15.96 2.63
CA PRO A 85 -10.73 -15.97 1.41
C PRO A 85 -10.24 -14.96 0.36
N ARG A 86 -9.82 -13.76 0.76
CA ARG A 86 -9.27 -12.73 -0.13
C ARG A 86 -8.05 -13.24 -0.90
N TYR A 87 -7.19 -14.01 -0.25
CA TYR A 87 -5.97 -14.55 -0.84
C TYR A 87 -6.08 -15.98 -1.37
N SER A 88 -7.28 -16.56 -1.48
CA SER A 88 -7.50 -17.94 -1.95
C SER A 88 -6.87 -18.22 -3.32
N LYS A 89 -6.93 -17.25 -4.24
CA LYS A 89 -6.42 -17.35 -5.62
C LYS A 89 -4.93 -17.03 -5.77
N ARG A 90 -4.28 -16.50 -4.72
CA ARG A 90 -2.86 -16.08 -4.76
C ARG A 90 -1.97 -17.13 -4.10
N ASN A 91 -0.94 -17.60 -4.81
CA ASN A 91 -0.04 -18.66 -4.31
C ASN A 91 1.21 -18.13 -3.59
N GLY A 92 1.10 -16.98 -2.88
CA GLY A 92 2.20 -16.39 -2.14
C GLY A 92 2.43 -14.91 -2.48
N GLY A 93 3.41 -14.27 -1.82
CA GLY A 93 3.69 -12.85 -2.01
C GLY A 93 2.54 -11.97 -1.57
N TYR A 94 1.93 -12.29 -0.43
CA TYR A 94 0.78 -11.56 0.12
C TYR A 94 1.16 -10.18 0.67
N THR A 95 2.45 -9.93 0.90
CA THR A 95 2.93 -8.70 1.52
C THR A 95 3.81 -7.89 0.58
N ARG A 96 3.67 -6.56 0.65
CA ARG A 96 4.50 -5.59 -0.07
C ARG A 96 5.27 -4.74 0.94
N ILE A 97 6.53 -4.42 0.64
CA ILE A 97 7.37 -3.56 1.47
C ILE A 97 7.74 -2.33 0.66
N LEU A 98 7.31 -1.15 1.13
CA LEU A 98 7.59 0.15 0.53
C LEU A 98 8.59 0.89 1.43
N LYS A 99 9.72 1.32 0.90
CA LYS A 99 10.70 2.12 1.64
C LYS A 99 10.15 3.54 1.83
N CYS A 100 10.25 4.09 3.05
CA CYS A 100 9.73 5.42 3.38
C CYS A 100 10.78 6.32 4.06
N GLY A 101 12.01 6.31 3.53
CA GLY A 101 13.08 7.16 4.03
C GLY A 101 13.70 6.69 5.35
N PHE A 102 14.14 7.63 6.16
CA PHE A 102 14.86 7.40 7.40
C PHE A 102 14.12 8.00 8.60
N ARG A 103 14.33 7.44 9.77
CA ARG A 103 13.75 7.93 11.02
C ARG A 103 14.58 9.10 11.53
N LYS A 104 13.92 10.21 11.94
CA LYS A 104 14.57 11.33 12.61
C LYS A 104 15.19 10.85 13.93
N GLY A 105 16.39 11.27 14.21
CA GLY A 105 17.15 10.93 15.43
C GLY A 105 18.22 9.87 15.20
N ASP A 106 17.87 8.65 14.79
CA ASP A 106 18.84 7.55 14.62
C ASP A 106 19.12 7.15 13.17
N ASN A 107 18.56 7.87 12.22
CA ASN A 107 18.72 7.63 10.77
C ASN A 107 18.44 6.17 10.34
N ALA A 108 17.61 5.45 11.09
CA ALA A 108 17.26 4.08 10.75
C ALA A 108 16.39 4.02 9.48
N PRO A 109 16.67 3.12 8.50
CA PRO A 109 15.86 2.98 7.31
C PRO A 109 14.47 2.45 7.68
N MET A 110 13.42 3.20 7.30
CA MET A 110 12.02 2.89 7.55
C MET A 110 11.34 2.28 6.33
N ALA A 111 10.32 1.49 6.59
CA ALA A 111 9.49 0.92 5.54
C ALA A 111 8.05 0.72 6.04
N TYR A 112 7.11 0.83 5.13
CA TYR A 112 5.77 0.27 5.29
C TYR A 112 5.79 -1.19 4.84
N ILE A 113 5.14 -2.05 5.60
CA ILE A 113 4.75 -3.38 5.14
C ILE A 113 3.24 -3.43 5.12
N GLU A 114 2.67 -3.84 4.00
CA GLU A 114 1.23 -3.88 3.77
C GLU A 114 0.80 -5.20 3.14
N LEU A 115 -0.47 -5.52 3.28
CA LEU A 115 -1.13 -6.58 2.53
C LEU A 115 -1.47 -6.06 1.12
N VAL A 116 -1.14 -6.83 0.07
CA VAL A 116 -1.22 -6.35 -1.33
C VAL A 116 -2.66 -5.99 -1.73
N ASP A 117 -3.63 -6.81 -1.33
CA ASP A 117 -5.04 -6.66 -1.72
C ASP A 117 -5.89 -6.09 -0.56
N ARG A 118 -5.32 -5.15 0.23
CA ARG A 118 -6.07 -4.49 1.28
C ARG A 118 -7.15 -3.58 0.70
N PRO A 119 -8.33 -3.47 1.32
CA PRO A 119 -9.30 -2.44 0.97
C PRO A 119 -8.67 -1.07 1.26
N ILE A 120 -8.66 -0.20 0.27
CA ILE A 120 -8.23 1.19 0.44
C ILE A 120 -9.46 1.95 0.92
N GLU A 121 -9.52 2.26 2.20
CA GLU A 121 -10.46 3.25 2.70
C GLU A 121 -9.99 4.63 2.18
N VAL A 122 -10.56 5.06 1.08
CA VAL A 122 -10.43 6.44 0.63
C VAL A 122 -11.21 7.27 1.65
N LYS A 123 -10.51 7.97 2.55
CA LYS A 123 -11.17 8.92 3.44
C LYS A 123 -11.93 9.91 2.57
N ALA A 124 -13.23 9.96 2.74
CA ALA A 124 -14.14 10.80 1.96
C ALA A 124 -13.81 12.32 2.03
N GLU A 125 -12.87 12.72 2.87
CA GLU A 125 -12.39 14.11 2.99
C GLU A 125 -11.46 14.53 1.84
N GLU A 126 -10.71 13.62 1.21
CA GLU A 126 -9.83 13.97 0.09
C GLU A 126 -10.58 14.08 -1.24
N VAL A 127 -11.68 13.35 -1.41
CA VAL A 127 -12.51 13.41 -2.62
C VAL A 127 -13.28 14.74 -2.71
N LYS A 128 -13.67 15.33 -1.58
CA LYS A 128 -14.34 16.66 -1.56
C LYS A 128 -13.39 17.83 -1.87
N ALA A 129 -12.09 17.67 -1.67
CA ALA A 129 -11.10 18.69 -2.00
C ALA A 129 -10.72 18.67 -3.49
N GLU A 130 -10.86 17.55 -4.16
CA GLU A 130 -10.59 17.42 -5.59
C GLU A 130 -11.78 17.83 -6.47
N GLU A 131 -13.02 17.60 -6.01
CA GLU A 131 -14.23 18.07 -6.71
C GLU A 131 -14.48 19.57 -6.59
N ALA A 132 -13.85 20.27 -5.64
CA ALA A 132 -13.99 21.72 -5.47
C ALA A 132 -13.06 22.55 -6.38
N LYS A 133 -12.14 21.95 -7.12
CA LYS A 133 -11.15 22.67 -7.93
C LYS A 133 -11.43 22.87 -9.44
N PRO A 134 -12.49 22.34 -10.08
CA PRO A 134 -12.68 22.61 -11.51
C PRO A 134 -13.68 23.72 -11.86
N LYS A 135 -14.17 24.54 -10.92
CA LYS A 135 -15.18 25.55 -11.26
C LYS A 135 -14.68 26.99 -11.47
N GLU A 136 -13.43 27.32 -11.11
CA GLU A 136 -12.92 28.70 -11.26
C GLU A 136 -12.13 29.01 -12.54
N VAL A 137 -11.85 28.01 -13.39
CA VAL A 137 -11.05 28.20 -14.61
C VAL A 137 -11.90 28.42 -15.88
N LYS A 138 -13.24 28.29 -15.79
CA LYS A 138 -14.12 28.45 -16.97
C LYS A 138 -14.67 29.86 -17.18
N ASP A 139 -14.62 30.73 -16.19
CA ASP A 139 -15.21 32.08 -16.32
C ASP A 139 -14.23 33.19 -16.78
N VAL A 140 -12.95 32.87 -16.92
CA VAL A 140 -11.93 33.82 -17.38
C VAL A 140 -11.66 33.73 -18.90
N ALA A 141 -12.07 32.63 -19.55
CA ALA A 141 -11.85 32.40 -20.98
C ALA A 141 -12.96 33.02 -21.88
N ALA A 142 -14.07 33.52 -21.32
CA ALA A 142 -15.20 34.02 -22.10
C ALA A 142 -15.22 35.55 -22.33
N LYS A 143 -14.20 36.29 -21.86
CA LYS A 143 -14.16 37.75 -21.97
C LYS A 143 -13.15 38.33 -22.97
N VAL A 144 -12.42 37.50 -23.70
CA VAL A 144 -11.43 37.98 -24.68
C VAL A 144 -11.67 37.34 -26.05
N ALA A 145 -12.79 37.56 -26.67
CA ALA A 145 -12.95 37.34 -28.12
C ALA A 145 -14.20 38.07 -28.62
N LYS A 146 -14.07 39.37 -28.93
CA LYS A 146 -14.94 40.01 -29.91
C LYS A 146 -14.08 40.39 -31.11
N PRO A 147 -14.36 39.90 -32.33
CA PRO A 147 -13.70 40.36 -33.53
C PRO A 147 -14.36 41.64 -34.07
N LYS A 148 -13.55 42.59 -34.46
CA LYS A 148 -13.99 43.73 -35.31
C LYS A 148 -13.97 43.31 -36.77
N PRO A 149 -14.90 43.85 -37.58
CA PRO A 149 -15.15 43.42 -38.93
C PRO A 149 -14.21 44.03 -39.96
N ALA A 150 -14.24 43.34 -41.09
CA ALA A 150 -13.44 43.52 -42.31
C ALA A 150 -13.62 44.87 -43.00
N GLU A 151 -12.60 45.34 -43.69
CA GLU A 151 -12.72 46.18 -44.88
C GLU A 151 -11.99 45.55 -46.08
N LYS A 152 -12.77 45.45 -47.17
CA LYS A 152 -12.35 45.05 -48.50
C LYS A 152 -11.43 46.14 -49.09
N LYS A 153 -10.42 45.74 -49.81
CA LYS A 153 -10.02 46.44 -51.07
C LYS A 153 -9.44 45.44 -52.06
N GLU A 154 -10.06 45.53 -53.24
CA GLU A 154 -9.70 44.95 -54.50
C GLU A 154 -8.35 45.44 -55.04
N GLY A 155 -7.75 44.68 -55.89
CA GLY A 155 -6.77 45.23 -56.82
C GLY A 155 -5.87 44.19 -57.49
N LYS A 156 -6.37 43.61 -58.60
CA LYS A 156 -5.78 43.49 -59.95
C LYS A 156 -4.36 42.94 -60.14
N LYS A 157 -4.38 41.86 -60.96
CA LYS A 157 -3.58 41.66 -62.22
C LYS A 157 -2.05 41.59 -62.10
N ALA A 158 -1.36 40.65 -62.61
CA ALA A 158 -1.13 40.20 -63.99
C ALA A 158 -0.03 39.15 -63.99
N GLU A 159 -0.21 38.09 -64.68
CA GLU A 159 0.46 37.68 -65.95
C GLU A 159 2.00 37.53 -65.90
N LYS A 160 2.35 36.32 -66.36
CA LYS A 160 3.34 35.87 -67.36
C LYS A 160 4.59 35.17 -66.88
N LYS A 161 4.61 33.92 -67.39
CA LYS A 161 5.68 33.32 -68.20
C LYS A 161 7.10 33.30 -67.59
N VAL A 162 7.72 32.21 -67.46
CA VAL A 162 8.33 31.23 -68.40
C VAL A 162 8.50 29.93 -67.66
#